data_0970c522d0874434ee62ea941cacb9b0
#
_entry.id   0970c522d0874434ee62ea941cacb9b0
#
_cell.length_a   1.000
_cell.length_b   1.000
_cell.length_c   1.000
_cell.angle_alpha   90.00
_cell.angle_beta   90.00
_cell.angle_gamma   90.00
#
_symmetry.space_group_name_H-M   'P 1'
#
loop_
_entity.id
_entity.type
_entity.pdbx_description
1 polymer ?
#
loop_
_entity_poly.entity_id
_entity_poly.type
_entity_poly.pdbx_seq_one_letter_code
_entity_poly.pdbx_strand_id
1 'polypeptide(L)'
;MGMPERNTIIETSNKPQEDQDIAGDSLGSDRDIFWEFDATHQLDVIIADERWTPHFDEALMRDVHQLVRFVSALIEGDGFTACLRWTNDNEMQALYAQFRDKDKATNVLSFPNDFAGEDDDGLRLGDLAFGFETMATEADDMGIAVGAHMRHLIIHGLLHLIGCDHENEDDATEMEGLEIAALSVIGIGNPYQSGELV
;
A
#
# COMPACT_ATOMS: atom_id res chain seq x y z
N MET A 1 -17.12 14.17 -25.59
CA MET A 1 -16.61 12.83 -25.93
C MET A 1 -15.19 12.81 -25.39
N GLY A 2 -15.06 12.51 -24.07
CA GLY A 2 -13.78 12.51 -23.37
C GLY A 2 -13.04 11.23 -23.69
N MET A 3 -11.77 11.34 -24.04
CA MET A 3 -10.89 10.16 -24.15
C MET A 3 -10.66 9.55 -22.77
N PRO A 4 -10.56 8.23 -22.65
CA PRO A 4 -10.16 7.61 -21.37
C PRO A 4 -8.74 8.05 -21.02
N GLU A 5 -8.57 8.56 -19.80
CA GLU A 5 -7.28 8.87 -19.22
C GLU A 5 -6.41 7.60 -19.25
N ARG A 6 -5.21 7.73 -19.80
CA ARG A 6 -4.26 6.61 -19.86
C ARG A 6 -3.52 6.55 -18.54
N ASN A 7 -3.85 5.58 -17.71
CA ASN A 7 -3.00 5.19 -16.60
C ASN A 7 -1.65 4.74 -17.15
N THR A 8 -0.59 5.43 -16.80
CA THR A 8 0.75 5.18 -17.32
C THR A 8 1.60 4.54 -16.22
N ILE A 9 2.08 3.33 -16.47
CA ILE A 9 3.15 2.71 -15.66
C ILE A 9 4.47 3.20 -16.25
N ILE A 10 5.26 3.93 -15.46
CA ILE A 10 6.60 4.36 -15.84
C ILE A 10 7.60 3.51 -15.06
N GLU A 11 8.28 2.57 -15.72
CA GLU A 11 9.41 1.85 -15.14
C GLU A 11 10.67 2.69 -15.31
N THR A 12 11.28 3.13 -14.21
CA THR A 12 12.58 3.76 -14.22
C THR A 12 13.66 2.76 -13.83
N SER A 13 14.44 2.29 -14.80
CA SER A 13 15.65 1.54 -14.51
C SER A 13 16.77 2.52 -14.15
N ASN A 14 17.06 2.67 -12.86
CA ASN A 14 18.23 3.41 -12.41
C ASN A 14 19.48 2.56 -12.67
N LYS A 15 20.35 2.98 -13.61
CA LYS A 15 21.68 2.40 -13.77
C LYS A 15 22.58 2.98 -12.69
N PRO A 16 23.18 2.17 -11.80
CA PRO A 16 24.20 2.66 -10.89
C PRO A 16 25.45 3.05 -11.68
N GLN A 17 26.01 4.19 -11.35
CA GLN A 17 27.36 4.60 -11.74
C GLN A 17 28.34 3.69 -10.98
N GLU A 18 29.28 3.09 -11.71
CA GLU A 18 30.32 2.21 -11.18
C GLU A 18 31.17 2.94 -10.14
N ASP A 19 31.12 2.54 -8.89
CA ASP A 19 32.19 2.69 -7.93
C ASP A 19 32.36 1.39 -7.12
N GLN A 20 33.61 1.02 -6.89
CA GLN A 20 34.20 -0.27 -6.63
C GLN A 20 33.89 -0.87 -5.26
N ASP A 21 33.73 -2.21 -5.28
CA ASP A 21 34.11 -3.19 -4.24
C ASP A 21 33.59 -3.01 -2.79
N ILE A 22 32.43 -3.62 -2.51
CA ILE A 22 32.24 -4.41 -1.28
C ILE A 22 31.50 -5.70 -1.66
N ALA A 23 32.17 -6.84 -1.42
CA ALA A 23 31.61 -8.18 -1.62
C ALA A 23 30.51 -8.46 -0.58
N GLY A 24 29.39 -9.01 -1.04
CA GLY A 24 28.50 -9.78 -0.21
C GLY A 24 27.07 -9.29 -0.17
N ASP A 25 26.27 -10.07 -0.76
CA ASP A 25 24.83 -10.28 -0.69
C ASP A 25 24.05 -9.74 -1.90
N SER A 26 23.51 -10.69 -2.67
CA SER A 26 22.65 -10.40 -3.81
C SER A 26 21.28 -9.91 -3.30
N LEU A 27 21.20 -8.64 -2.95
CA LEU A 27 19.93 -7.93 -2.90
C LEU A 27 19.47 -7.78 -4.36
N GLY A 28 18.38 -8.46 -4.71
CA GLY A 28 17.67 -8.20 -5.96
C GLY A 28 17.44 -6.69 -6.09
N SER A 29 17.68 -6.13 -7.27
CA SER A 29 17.45 -4.71 -7.50
C SER A 29 15.97 -4.42 -7.28
N ASP A 30 15.67 -3.56 -6.30
CA ASP A 30 14.32 -3.02 -6.10
C ASP A 30 13.79 -2.50 -7.44
N ARG A 31 12.53 -2.77 -7.73
CA ARG A 31 11.86 -2.22 -8.90
C ARG A 31 11.00 -1.04 -8.46
N ASP A 32 11.34 0.14 -8.92
CA ASP A 32 10.56 1.35 -8.69
C ASP A 32 9.52 1.51 -9.80
N ILE A 33 8.27 1.68 -9.38
CA ILE A 33 7.12 1.94 -10.26
C ILE A 33 6.42 3.18 -9.73
N PHE A 34 6.11 4.12 -10.62
CA PHE A 34 5.29 5.27 -10.28
C PHE A 34 3.86 5.06 -10.78
N TRP A 35 2.91 5.15 -9.87
CA TRP A 35 1.50 5.22 -10.21
C TRP A 35 1.01 6.64 -10.13
N GLU A 36 0.97 7.29 -11.28
CA GLU A 36 0.34 8.60 -11.47
C GLU A 36 -1.10 8.38 -11.94
N PHE A 37 -2.06 8.69 -11.09
CA PHE A 37 -3.47 8.51 -11.38
C PHE A 37 -4.07 9.76 -12.02
N ASP A 38 -3.67 10.93 -11.55
CA ASP A 38 -4.03 12.25 -12.07
C ASP A 38 -2.98 13.29 -11.61
N ALA A 39 -3.23 14.57 -11.87
CA ALA A 39 -2.28 15.62 -11.50
C ALA A 39 -2.08 15.82 -9.99
N THR A 40 -2.91 15.19 -9.14
CA THR A 40 -2.96 15.42 -7.70
C THR A 40 -2.77 14.16 -6.86
N HIS A 41 -2.82 12.97 -7.48
CA HIS A 41 -2.67 11.69 -6.79
C HIS A 41 -1.54 10.88 -7.40
N GLN A 42 -0.55 10.57 -6.58
CA GLN A 42 0.62 9.78 -6.98
C GLN A 42 0.99 8.79 -5.89
N LEU A 43 1.30 7.56 -6.29
CA LEU A 43 1.89 6.55 -5.41
C LEU A 43 3.25 6.13 -5.95
N ASP A 44 4.26 6.26 -5.11
CA ASP A 44 5.57 5.67 -5.33
C ASP A 44 5.51 4.20 -4.91
N VAL A 45 5.74 3.28 -5.84
CA VAL A 45 5.63 1.84 -5.59
C VAL A 45 7.00 1.19 -5.74
N ILE A 46 7.49 0.60 -4.66
CA ILE A 46 8.78 -0.09 -4.62
C ILE A 46 8.52 -1.59 -4.44
N ILE A 47 8.88 -2.40 -5.43
CA ILE A 47 8.82 -3.86 -5.34
C ILE A 47 10.21 -4.36 -4.96
N ALA A 48 10.41 -4.66 -3.68
CA ALA A 48 11.66 -5.16 -3.13
C ALA A 48 11.73 -6.70 -3.11
N ASP A 49 10.58 -7.38 -3.26
CA ASP A 49 10.51 -8.84 -3.39
C ASP A 49 9.76 -9.22 -4.66
N GLU A 50 10.40 -9.98 -5.56
CA GLU A 50 9.86 -10.33 -6.87
C GLU A 50 8.59 -11.16 -6.85
N ARG A 51 8.27 -11.82 -5.73
CA ARG A 51 7.04 -12.61 -5.55
C ARG A 51 5.77 -11.74 -5.64
N TRP A 52 5.89 -10.45 -5.40
CA TRP A 52 4.82 -9.50 -5.59
C TRP A 52 4.49 -9.21 -7.06
N THR A 53 5.48 -9.35 -7.95
CA THR A 53 5.35 -8.95 -9.38
C THR A 53 4.11 -9.51 -10.08
N PRO A 54 3.73 -10.80 -9.90
CA PRO A 54 2.54 -11.34 -10.57
C PRO A 54 1.22 -10.72 -10.15
N HIS A 55 1.19 -10.01 -9.02
CA HIS A 55 -0.01 -9.36 -8.47
C HIS A 55 -0.20 -7.93 -8.96
N PHE A 56 0.82 -7.36 -9.62
CA PHE A 56 0.80 -5.99 -10.15
C PHE A 56 0.29 -5.99 -11.59
N ASP A 57 -1.03 -6.05 -11.73
CA ASP A 57 -1.73 -6.02 -13.01
C ASP A 57 -2.58 -4.74 -13.18
N GLU A 58 -3.15 -4.57 -14.38
CA GLU A 58 -4.03 -3.42 -14.67
C GLU A 58 -5.28 -3.39 -13.78
N ALA A 59 -5.74 -4.55 -13.28
CA ALA A 59 -6.89 -4.62 -12.40
C ALA A 59 -6.54 -4.05 -11.03
N LEU A 60 -5.38 -4.42 -10.47
CA LEU A 60 -4.91 -3.84 -9.22
C LEU A 60 -4.77 -2.32 -9.33
N MET A 61 -4.10 -1.82 -10.39
CA MET A 61 -3.89 -0.39 -10.58
C MET A 61 -5.21 0.39 -10.67
N ARG A 62 -6.19 -0.14 -11.41
CA ARG A 62 -7.52 0.46 -11.50
C ARG A 62 -8.23 0.50 -10.15
N ASP A 63 -8.15 -0.58 -9.38
CA ASP A 63 -8.81 -0.70 -8.09
C ASP A 63 -8.13 0.21 -7.04
N VAL A 64 -6.80 0.25 -7.01
CA VAL A 64 -6.03 1.17 -6.15
C VAL A 64 -6.36 2.63 -6.48
N HIS A 65 -6.50 3.00 -7.75
CA HIS A 65 -6.96 4.34 -8.11
C HIS A 65 -8.32 4.69 -7.47
N GLN A 66 -9.28 3.74 -7.44
CA GLN A 66 -10.56 3.98 -6.78
C GLN A 66 -10.42 4.10 -5.25
N LEU A 67 -9.54 3.30 -4.62
CA LEU A 67 -9.25 3.40 -3.19
C LEU A 67 -8.58 4.74 -2.84
N VAL A 68 -7.63 5.20 -3.67
CA VAL A 68 -6.99 6.52 -3.53
C VAL A 68 -8.03 7.64 -3.58
N ARG A 69 -8.94 7.59 -4.55
CA ARG A 69 -10.03 8.57 -4.65
C ARG A 69 -11.00 8.51 -3.48
N PHE A 70 -11.25 7.32 -2.95
CA PHE A 70 -12.06 7.16 -1.73
C PHE A 70 -11.39 7.87 -0.54
N VAL A 71 -10.09 7.62 -0.31
CA VAL A 71 -9.33 8.27 0.77
C VAL A 71 -9.26 9.77 0.56
N SER A 72 -9.02 10.23 -0.67
CA SER A 72 -9.00 11.67 -0.99
C SER A 72 -10.31 12.39 -0.66
N ALA A 73 -11.44 11.68 -0.77
CA ALA A 73 -12.73 12.25 -0.39
C ALA A 73 -12.94 12.37 1.13
N LEU A 74 -12.13 11.68 1.95
CA LEU A 74 -12.18 11.77 3.42
C LEU A 74 -11.29 12.90 3.95
N ILE A 75 -10.28 13.31 3.19
CA ILE A 75 -9.39 14.42 3.55
C ILE A 75 -9.85 15.69 2.81
N GLU A 76 -9.83 16.82 3.50
CA GLU A 76 -10.15 18.13 2.89
C GLU A 76 -8.92 18.62 2.08
N GLY A 77 -8.72 18.08 0.87
CA GLY A 77 -7.57 18.42 0.04
C GLY A 77 -7.74 18.02 -1.43
N ASP A 78 -6.88 18.58 -2.28
CA ASP A 78 -6.94 18.38 -3.74
C ASP A 78 -6.21 17.11 -4.22
N GLY A 79 -5.66 16.29 -3.30
CA GLY A 79 -4.94 15.08 -3.59
C GLY A 79 -3.83 14.78 -2.59
N PHE A 80 -3.12 13.67 -2.80
CA PHE A 80 -2.00 13.28 -1.94
C PHE A 80 -0.99 12.40 -2.65
N THR A 81 0.20 12.30 -2.03
CA THR A 81 1.23 11.31 -2.38
C THR A 81 1.48 10.36 -1.23
N ALA A 82 1.89 9.11 -1.52
CA ALA A 82 2.35 8.13 -0.53
C ALA A 82 3.35 7.16 -1.17
N CYS A 83 4.16 6.48 -0.35
CA CYS A 83 5.05 5.42 -0.81
C CYS A 83 4.56 4.06 -0.33
N LEU A 84 4.56 3.06 -1.22
CA LEU A 84 4.16 1.68 -0.96
C LEU A 84 5.33 0.74 -1.24
N ARG A 85 5.95 0.20 -0.18
CA ARG A 85 7.04 -0.76 -0.28
C ARG A 85 6.55 -2.19 -0.10
N TRP A 86 6.77 -3.02 -1.12
CA TRP A 86 6.35 -4.43 -1.18
C TRP A 86 7.55 -5.34 -0.97
N THR A 87 7.68 -5.88 0.23
CA THR A 87 8.85 -6.61 0.69
C THR A 87 8.51 -7.99 1.28
N ASN A 88 9.40 -8.56 2.09
CA ASN A 88 9.28 -9.84 2.75
C ASN A 88 9.25 -9.71 4.28
N ASP A 89 8.92 -10.81 4.95
CA ASP A 89 8.78 -10.84 6.41
C ASP A 89 10.09 -10.54 7.16
N ASN A 90 11.26 -10.83 6.58
CA ASN A 90 12.54 -10.50 7.21
C ASN A 90 12.74 -8.98 7.31
N GLU A 91 12.45 -8.25 6.24
CA GLU A 91 12.52 -6.78 6.27
C GLU A 91 11.41 -6.20 7.15
N MET A 92 10.19 -6.76 7.07
CA MET A 92 9.07 -6.32 7.94
C MET A 92 9.41 -6.50 9.43
N GLN A 93 10.03 -7.62 9.82
CA GLN A 93 10.49 -7.83 11.19
C GLN A 93 11.52 -6.78 11.61
N ALA A 94 12.49 -6.46 10.74
CA ALA A 94 13.49 -5.43 11.03
C ALA A 94 12.85 -4.04 11.19
N LEU A 95 11.91 -3.66 10.31
CA LEU A 95 11.16 -2.41 10.41
C LEU A 95 10.31 -2.37 11.69
N TYR A 96 9.63 -3.47 12.01
CA TYR A 96 8.75 -3.53 13.19
C TYR A 96 9.55 -3.47 14.50
N ALA A 97 10.75 -4.12 14.54
CA ALA A 97 11.67 -4.01 15.66
C ALA A 97 12.20 -2.57 15.81
N GLN A 98 12.58 -1.95 14.70
CA GLN A 98 13.18 -0.61 14.71
C GLN A 98 12.19 0.50 15.13
N PHE A 99 10.94 0.45 14.63
CA PHE A 99 9.99 1.56 14.77
C PHE A 99 8.87 1.31 15.79
N ARG A 100 8.65 0.07 16.22
CA ARG A 100 7.57 -0.30 17.15
C ARG A 100 8.02 -1.18 18.30
N ASP A 101 9.33 -1.43 18.47
CA ASP A 101 9.92 -2.29 19.52
C ASP A 101 9.33 -3.72 19.55
N LYS A 102 8.91 -4.26 18.39
CA LYS A 102 8.33 -5.60 18.26
C LYS A 102 9.14 -6.46 17.30
N ASP A 103 9.79 -7.49 17.83
CA ASP A 103 10.65 -8.42 17.06
C ASP A 103 9.82 -9.56 16.44
N LYS A 104 8.96 -9.23 15.47
CA LYS A 104 8.17 -10.16 14.67
C LYS A 104 7.79 -9.54 13.34
N ALA A 105 7.53 -10.38 12.32
CA ALA A 105 6.92 -9.93 11.07
C ALA A 105 5.45 -9.52 11.25
N THR A 106 4.95 -8.73 10.32
CA THR A 106 3.55 -8.32 10.20
C THR A 106 3.20 -8.12 8.73
N ASN A 107 1.93 -8.13 8.40
CA ASN A 107 1.41 -7.98 7.04
C ASN A 107 1.60 -6.57 6.46
N VAL A 108 1.28 -5.53 7.24
CA VAL A 108 1.44 -4.12 6.86
C VAL A 108 1.96 -3.28 8.02
N LEU A 109 2.76 -2.28 7.70
CA LEU A 109 3.20 -1.21 8.61
C LEU A 109 2.91 0.13 7.96
N SER A 110 2.30 1.03 8.74
CA SER A 110 2.00 2.39 8.33
C SER A 110 2.89 3.36 9.09
N PHE A 111 3.49 4.29 8.36
CA PHE A 111 4.35 5.36 8.84
C PHE A 111 3.76 6.70 8.40
N PRO A 112 2.79 7.25 9.15
CA PRO A 112 2.21 8.55 8.84
C PRO A 112 3.28 9.65 8.81
N ASN A 113 3.13 10.60 7.91
CA ASN A 113 3.99 11.76 7.88
C ASN A 113 3.49 12.80 8.89
N ASP A 114 4.19 12.93 10.01
CA ASP A 114 3.89 13.90 11.08
C ASP A 114 4.14 15.37 10.66
N PHE A 115 4.82 15.57 9.55
CA PHE A 115 5.10 16.88 8.97
C PHE A 115 4.17 17.15 7.80
N ALA A 116 2.88 17.38 8.08
CA ALA A 116 1.96 17.96 7.11
C ALA A 116 2.35 19.43 6.86
N GLY A 117 3.53 19.66 6.29
CA GLY A 117 3.90 20.88 5.63
C GLY A 117 3.37 20.77 4.21
N GLU A 118 2.66 21.80 3.74
CA GLU A 118 2.46 22.02 2.33
C GLU A 118 3.86 22.32 1.72
N ASP A 119 4.60 21.26 1.39
CA ASP A 119 5.70 21.39 0.46
C ASP A 119 5.09 21.71 -0.91
N ASP A 120 5.84 22.36 -1.80
CA ASP A 120 5.39 22.77 -3.15
C ASP A 120 4.81 21.62 -3.99
N ASP A 121 4.94 20.34 -3.53
CA ASP A 121 4.53 19.12 -4.22
C ASP A 121 3.21 18.50 -3.69
N GLY A 122 2.47 19.17 -2.80
CA GLY A 122 1.20 18.70 -2.27
C GLY A 122 1.29 17.91 -0.96
N LEU A 123 0.17 17.30 -0.53
CA LEU A 123 0.06 16.56 0.72
C LEU A 123 0.73 15.18 0.60
N ARG A 124 1.81 14.93 1.35
CA ARG A 124 2.39 13.59 1.52
C ARG A 124 1.82 12.92 2.76
N LEU A 125 1.09 11.81 2.59
CA LEU A 125 0.48 11.08 3.72
C LEU A 125 1.50 10.27 4.51
N GLY A 126 2.51 9.69 3.85
CA GLY A 126 3.51 8.85 4.50
C GLY A 126 3.85 7.60 3.70
N ASP A 127 4.32 6.56 4.41
CA ASP A 127 4.85 5.34 3.81
C ASP A 127 4.12 4.11 4.35
N LEU A 128 3.90 3.11 3.47
CA LEU A 128 3.39 1.78 3.81
C LEU A 128 4.41 0.72 3.44
N ALA A 129 4.60 -0.28 4.30
CA ALA A 129 5.39 -1.47 3.98
C ALA A 129 4.51 -2.73 4.12
N PHE A 130 4.67 -3.69 3.18
CA PHE A 130 3.85 -4.91 3.11
C PHE A 130 4.74 -6.17 3.10
N GLY A 131 4.45 -7.13 3.98
CA GLY A 131 5.17 -8.41 4.13
C GLY A 131 4.49 -9.54 3.36
N PHE A 132 5.22 -10.16 2.44
CA PHE A 132 4.65 -11.16 1.53
C PHE A 132 4.16 -12.42 2.25
N GLU A 133 5.02 -13.05 3.07
CA GLU A 133 4.72 -14.35 3.66
C GLU A 133 3.55 -14.27 4.64
N THR A 134 3.56 -13.27 5.52
CA THR A 134 2.47 -13.04 6.47
C THR A 134 1.16 -12.81 5.73
N MET A 135 1.14 -11.91 4.74
CA MET A 135 -0.05 -11.59 3.95
C MET A 135 -0.59 -12.81 3.18
N ALA A 136 0.31 -13.59 2.54
CA ALA A 136 -0.09 -14.79 1.81
C ALA A 136 -0.66 -15.87 2.72
N THR A 137 -0.09 -16.04 3.93
CA THR A 137 -0.59 -16.98 4.95
C THR A 137 -1.97 -16.56 5.44
N GLU A 138 -2.18 -15.29 5.74
CA GLU A 138 -3.48 -14.76 6.16
C GLU A 138 -4.56 -14.96 5.09
N ALA A 139 -4.23 -14.71 3.83
CA ALA A 139 -5.17 -14.93 2.72
C ALA A 139 -5.57 -16.42 2.60
N ASP A 140 -4.61 -17.36 2.76
CA ASP A 140 -4.87 -18.79 2.76
C ASP A 140 -5.73 -19.21 3.95
N ASP A 141 -5.41 -18.76 5.16
CA ASP A 141 -6.16 -19.03 6.38
C ASP A 141 -7.61 -18.51 6.31
N MET A 142 -7.82 -17.37 5.68
CA MET A 142 -9.14 -16.78 5.44
C MET A 142 -9.88 -17.43 4.25
N GLY A 143 -9.18 -18.21 3.42
CA GLY A 143 -9.74 -18.82 2.21
C GLY A 143 -10.10 -17.81 1.11
N ILE A 144 -9.35 -16.70 1.03
CA ILE A 144 -9.56 -15.62 0.06
C ILE A 144 -8.42 -15.50 -0.93
N ALA A 145 -8.66 -14.86 -2.06
CA ALA A 145 -7.60 -14.59 -3.01
C ALA A 145 -6.58 -13.60 -2.44
N VAL A 146 -5.28 -13.87 -2.63
CA VAL A 146 -4.18 -12.97 -2.23
C VAL A 146 -4.41 -11.54 -2.71
N GLY A 147 -4.87 -11.37 -3.97
CA GLY A 147 -5.17 -10.05 -4.52
C GLY A 147 -6.32 -9.31 -3.84
N ALA A 148 -7.30 -10.03 -3.25
CA ALA A 148 -8.37 -9.41 -2.47
C ALA A 148 -7.84 -8.92 -1.12
N HIS A 149 -7.05 -9.74 -0.44
CA HIS A 149 -6.40 -9.36 0.83
C HIS A 149 -5.42 -8.20 0.64
N MET A 150 -4.65 -8.21 -0.45
CA MET A 150 -3.76 -7.10 -0.82
C MET A 150 -4.50 -5.76 -0.91
N ARG A 151 -5.67 -5.73 -1.55
CA ARG A 151 -6.50 -4.51 -1.64
C ARG A 151 -7.04 -4.06 -0.30
N HIS A 152 -7.41 -5.01 0.54
CA HIS A 152 -7.82 -4.72 1.92
C HIS A 152 -6.67 -4.09 2.71
N LEU A 153 -5.45 -4.67 2.68
CA LEU A 153 -4.30 -4.10 3.38
C LEU A 153 -3.88 -2.72 2.84
N ILE A 154 -4.06 -2.46 1.54
CA ILE A 154 -3.81 -1.13 0.96
C ILE A 154 -4.76 -0.09 1.57
N ILE A 155 -6.07 -0.34 1.57
CA ILE A 155 -7.01 0.63 2.15
C ILE A 155 -6.81 0.79 3.65
N HIS A 156 -6.61 -0.31 4.39
CA HIS A 156 -6.30 -0.30 5.81
C HIS A 156 -5.08 0.59 6.13
N GLY A 157 -3.98 0.40 5.40
CA GLY A 157 -2.78 1.22 5.55
C GLY A 157 -3.00 2.69 5.21
N LEU A 158 -3.71 2.99 4.12
CA LEU A 158 -4.02 4.37 3.73
C LEU A 158 -4.90 5.07 4.76
N LEU A 159 -5.88 4.38 5.36
CA LEU A 159 -6.69 4.93 6.45
C LEU A 159 -5.84 5.26 7.68
N HIS A 160 -4.87 4.42 8.03
CA HIS A 160 -3.91 4.74 9.09
C HIS A 160 -3.07 5.99 8.76
N LEU A 161 -2.67 6.17 7.49
CA LEU A 161 -1.89 7.36 7.11
C LEU A 161 -2.67 8.67 7.27
N ILE A 162 -4.01 8.63 7.19
CA ILE A 162 -4.87 9.81 7.42
C ILE A 162 -5.37 9.93 8.86
N GLY A 163 -4.84 9.08 9.78
CA GLY A 163 -5.09 9.17 11.20
C GLY A 163 -6.26 8.33 11.73
N CYS A 164 -6.86 7.46 10.92
CA CYS A 164 -7.78 6.45 11.44
C CYS A 164 -6.99 5.42 12.28
N ASP A 165 -7.59 4.94 13.35
CA ASP A 165 -6.99 3.94 14.23
C ASP A 165 -8.06 2.94 14.70
N HIS A 166 -7.63 1.86 15.34
CA HIS A 166 -8.48 0.80 15.90
C HIS A 166 -8.04 0.39 17.31
N GLU A 167 -7.48 1.33 18.09
CA GLU A 167 -7.00 1.08 19.46
C GLU A 167 -8.15 0.84 20.46
N ASN A 168 -9.35 1.32 20.18
CA ASN A 168 -10.56 1.07 20.98
C ASN A 168 -11.72 0.60 20.09
N GLU A 169 -12.81 0.10 20.70
CA GLU A 169 -13.94 -0.52 19.99
C GLU A 169 -14.70 0.47 19.09
N ASP A 170 -14.80 1.73 19.46
CA ASP A 170 -15.52 2.75 18.69
C ASP A 170 -14.72 3.12 17.44
N ASP A 171 -13.42 3.41 17.59
CA ASP A 171 -12.52 3.73 16.48
C ASP A 171 -12.37 2.52 15.53
N ALA A 172 -12.26 1.30 16.06
CA ALA A 172 -12.24 0.06 15.27
C ALA A 172 -13.50 -0.07 14.41
N THR A 173 -14.68 0.16 14.98
CA THR A 173 -15.95 0.08 14.25
C THR A 173 -16.03 1.13 13.13
N GLU A 174 -15.54 2.35 13.37
CA GLU A 174 -15.50 3.40 12.36
C GLU A 174 -14.55 3.04 11.22
N MET A 175 -13.32 2.62 11.54
CA MET A 175 -12.31 2.25 10.55
C MET A 175 -12.75 1.04 9.71
N GLU A 176 -13.27 -0.04 10.34
CA GLU A 176 -13.85 -1.19 9.64
C GLU A 176 -15.00 -0.79 8.71
N GLY A 177 -15.84 0.15 9.13
CA GLY A 177 -16.92 0.72 8.29
C GLY A 177 -16.37 1.41 7.04
N LEU A 178 -15.29 2.18 7.15
CA LEU A 178 -14.62 2.83 6.03
C LEU A 178 -13.98 1.80 5.09
N GLU A 179 -13.32 0.77 5.61
CA GLU A 179 -12.74 -0.30 4.81
C GLU A 179 -13.80 -1.06 4.01
N ILE A 180 -14.91 -1.44 4.65
CA ILE A 180 -16.04 -2.09 3.97
C ILE A 180 -16.58 -1.21 2.85
N ALA A 181 -16.78 0.09 3.11
CA ALA A 181 -17.27 1.02 2.13
C ALA A 181 -16.31 1.16 0.94
N ALA A 182 -15.01 1.32 1.19
CA ALA A 182 -13.99 1.42 0.16
C ALA A 182 -13.88 0.14 -0.69
N LEU A 183 -13.84 -1.04 -0.05
CA LEU A 183 -13.76 -2.33 -0.74
C LEU A 183 -15.01 -2.59 -1.60
N SER A 184 -16.19 -2.16 -1.15
CA SER A 184 -17.43 -2.27 -1.92
C SER A 184 -17.38 -1.48 -3.23
N VAL A 185 -16.66 -0.35 -3.29
CA VAL A 185 -16.48 0.46 -4.52
C VAL A 185 -15.77 -0.34 -5.61
N ILE A 186 -14.87 -1.23 -5.23
CA ILE A 186 -14.10 -2.09 -6.14
C ILE A 186 -14.69 -3.51 -6.27
N GLY A 187 -15.88 -3.75 -5.69
CA GLY A 187 -16.60 -5.02 -5.80
C GLY A 187 -16.08 -6.13 -4.89
N ILE A 188 -15.32 -5.80 -3.85
CA ILE A 188 -14.89 -6.74 -2.80
C ILE A 188 -15.89 -6.69 -1.64
N GLY A 189 -16.27 -7.87 -1.14
CA GLY A 189 -17.20 -8.02 -0.02
C GLY A 189 -16.59 -7.59 1.33
N ASN A 190 -17.39 -7.69 2.39
CA ASN A 190 -16.97 -7.33 3.74
C ASN A 190 -15.87 -8.28 4.25
N PRO A 191 -14.65 -7.81 4.54
CA PRO A 191 -13.53 -8.64 4.97
C PRO A 191 -13.71 -9.25 6.36
N TYR A 192 -14.64 -8.70 7.16
CA TYR A 192 -14.92 -9.12 8.54
C TYR A 192 -16.06 -10.14 8.63
N GLN A 193 -16.73 -10.47 7.54
CA GLN A 193 -17.74 -11.52 7.49
C GLN A 193 -17.13 -12.83 7.00
N SER A 194 -17.10 -13.84 7.88
CA SER A 194 -16.61 -15.18 7.53
C SER A 194 -17.39 -15.74 6.33
N GLY A 195 -16.76 -15.85 5.16
CA GLY A 195 -17.24 -16.66 4.03
C GLY A 195 -17.76 -15.93 2.78
N GLU A 196 -17.64 -14.62 2.63
CA GLU A 196 -18.18 -13.87 1.47
C GLU A 196 -17.16 -13.05 0.65
N LEU A 197 -15.88 -13.37 0.73
CA LEU A 197 -14.90 -12.78 -0.19
C LEU A 197 -14.74 -13.69 -1.42
N VAL A 198 -15.60 -13.50 -2.42
CA VAL A 198 -15.51 -14.19 -3.72
C VAL A 198 -14.97 -13.23 -4.76
#